data_1f3e6b8d2d14eb9e4da871aba2286a0f
#
_entry.id   1f3e6b8d2d14eb9e4da871aba2286a0f
#
_cell.length_a   1.000
_cell.length_b   1.000
_cell.length_c   1.000
_cell.angle_alpha   90.00
_cell.angle_beta   90.00
_cell.angle_gamma   90.00
#
_symmetry.space_group_name_H-M   'P 1'
#
loop_
_entity.id
_entity.type
_entity.pdbx_description
1 polymer ?
#
loop_
_entity_poly.entity_id
_entity_poly.type
_entity_poly.pdbx_seq_one_letter_code
_entity_poly.pdbx_strand_id
1 'polypeptide(L)'
;MLISIIIATYNASKTLKTCLDSIVPQLCSGTELIIVDGGSKDNTNDIIKSYGDKVSVHISEPDKGIYDAWNKGVALSNGDWIMFIGADDILLPNAVSTYLNTIKNTANIDSYDYICAHNEYVNEEGKLLKLLGEEPKWSKMRKGMAAAHVASLHNKHNLFETIGGYNLNFRICADYELLLRKKQNLKYLFIDNRIARMKIGGMSFSTKAIVEAYNIRKLHRSLPFGINEFYFLRDRFAYMLFKMRKK
;
A
#
# COMPACT_ATOMS: atom_id res chain seq x y z
N MET A 1 12.36 17.97 -0.90
CA MET A 1 11.95 16.57 -0.73
C MET A 1 10.43 16.53 -0.70
N LEU A 2 9.81 15.76 -1.55
CA LEU A 2 8.39 15.78 -1.85
C LEU A 2 7.79 14.38 -1.65
N ILE A 3 6.58 14.31 -1.12
CA ILE A 3 5.79 13.08 -1.02
C ILE A 3 4.71 13.10 -2.10
N SER A 4 4.74 12.13 -3.03
CA SER A 4 3.65 11.91 -3.98
C SER A 4 2.65 10.92 -3.38
N ILE A 5 1.42 11.36 -3.14
CA ILE A 5 0.32 10.52 -2.68
C ILE A 5 -0.42 10.02 -3.92
N ILE A 6 -0.41 8.70 -4.13
CA ILE A 6 -1.01 8.06 -5.30
C ILE A 6 -2.23 7.27 -4.89
N ILE A 7 -3.38 7.60 -5.49
CA ILE A 7 -4.64 6.88 -5.32
C ILE A 7 -4.97 6.17 -6.63
N ALA A 8 -5.16 4.84 -6.57
CA ALA A 8 -5.76 4.08 -7.65
C ALA A 8 -7.27 3.97 -7.42
N THR A 9 -8.08 4.28 -8.44
CA THR A 9 -9.54 4.22 -8.37
C THR A 9 -10.12 3.38 -9.49
N TYR A 10 -11.22 2.67 -9.21
CA TYR A 10 -12.08 2.04 -10.21
C TYR A 10 -13.46 1.84 -9.63
N ASN A 11 -14.48 2.55 -10.19
CA ASN A 11 -15.87 2.54 -9.70
C ASN A 11 -15.95 2.76 -8.17
N ALA A 12 -15.29 3.81 -7.69
CA ALA A 12 -15.11 4.11 -6.27
C ALA A 12 -16.01 5.25 -5.76
N SER A 13 -17.10 5.59 -6.47
CA SER A 13 -17.96 6.75 -6.14
C SER A 13 -18.52 6.73 -4.71
N LYS A 14 -18.64 5.56 -4.09
CA LYS A 14 -19.16 5.42 -2.72
C LYS A 14 -18.16 5.75 -1.61
N THR A 15 -16.86 5.64 -1.90
CA THR A 15 -15.80 5.70 -0.87
C THR A 15 -14.81 6.82 -1.12
N LEU A 16 -14.54 7.14 -2.39
CA LEU A 16 -13.50 8.07 -2.80
C LEU A 16 -13.62 9.45 -2.13
N LYS A 17 -14.84 9.98 -1.99
CA LYS A 17 -15.04 11.28 -1.32
C LYS A 17 -14.49 11.27 0.10
N THR A 18 -14.79 10.24 0.88
CA THR A 18 -14.30 10.09 2.27
C THR A 18 -12.77 9.94 2.30
N CYS A 19 -12.21 9.20 1.35
CA CYS A 19 -10.77 9.07 1.19
C CYS A 19 -10.13 10.44 0.94
N LEU A 20 -10.60 11.18 -0.06
CA LEU A 20 -10.07 12.51 -0.43
C LEU A 20 -10.26 13.54 0.69
N ASP A 21 -11.39 13.55 1.38
CA ASP A 21 -11.64 14.42 2.53
C ASP A 21 -10.65 14.18 3.69
N SER A 22 -10.06 12.98 3.78
CA SER A 22 -9.04 12.67 4.77
C SER A 22 -7.64 13.10 4.37
N ILE A 23 -7.37 13.23 3.07
CA ILE A 23 -6.06 13.53 2.51
C ILE A 23 -5.90 15.02 2.23
N VAL A 24 -6.87 15.64 1.56
CA VAL A 24 -6.78 17.02 1.07
C VAL A 24 -6.45 18.06 2.14
N PRO A 25 -7.00 17.98 3.37
CA PRO A 25 -6.62 18.90 4.44
C PRO A 25 -5.17 18.77 4.91
N GLN A 26 -4.47 17.68 4.57
CA GLN A 26 -3.09 17.41 4.95
C GLN A 26 -2.08 17.79 3.85
N LEU A 27 -2.56 18.17 2.65
CA LEU A 27 -1.68 18.59 1.57
C LEU A 27 -0.99 19.92 1.90
N CYS A 28 0.29 20.01 1.58
CA CYS A 28 1.12 21.19 1.80
C CYS A 28 2.17 21.31 0.68
N SER A 29 3.04 22.32 0.75
CA SER A 29 4.11 22.54 -0.24
C SER A 29 5.09 21.37 -0.42
N GLY A 30 5.11 20.43 0.53
CA GLY A 30 5.92 19.20 0.46
C GLY A 30 5.16 17.98 -0.09
N THR A 31 3.99 18.17 -0.73
CA THR A 31 3.15 17.05 -1.19
C THR A 31 2.51 17.32 -2.54
N GLU A 32 2.24 16.26 -3.30
CA GLU A 32 1.35 16.26 -4.46
C GLU A 32 0.37 15.10 -4.38
N LEU A 33 -0.82 15.26 -4.97
CA LEU A 33 -1.86 14.25 -5.04
C LEU A 33 -2.06 13.81 -6.50
N ILE A 34 -1.87 12.52 -6.75
CA ILE A 34 -2.00 11.89 -8.06
C ILE A 34 -3.12 10.87 -7.99
N ILE A 35 -4.09 10.95 -8.90
CA ILE A 35 -5.19 10.00 -9.00
C ILE A 35 -5.14 9.30 -10.36
N VAL A 36 -5.06 7.97 -10.30
CA VAL A 36 -5.10 7.12 -11.49
C VAL A 36 -6.39 6.31 -11.46
N ASP A 37 -7.29 6.64 -12.37
CA ASP A 37 -8.58 5.98 -12.52
C ASP A 37 -8.54 4.94 -13.64
N GLY A 38 -8.97 3.71 -13.34
CA GLY A 38 -8.98 2.56 -14.23
C GLY A 38 -10.09 2.58 -15.30
N GLY A 39 -10.60 3.75 -15.65
CA GLY A 39 -11.71 3.92 -16.61
C GLY A 39 -13.08 3.68 -15.96
N SER A 40 -13.33 4.28 -14.81
CA SER A 40 -14.60 4.21 -14.07
C SER A 40 -15.80 4.61 -14.92
N LYS A 41 -16.92 3.95 -14.66
CA LYS A 41 -18.21 4.18 -15.36
C LYS A 41 -19.29 4.80 -14.44
N ASP A 42 -18.99 4.93 -13.16
CA ASP A 42 -19.80 5.62 -12.16
C ASP A 42 -19.35 7.07 -11.97
N ASN A 43 -19.86 7.75 -10.95
CA ASN A 43 -19.54 9.15 -10.66
C ASN A 43 -18.12 9.39 -10.08
N THR A 44 -17.20 8.40 -10.14
CA THR A 44 -15.84 8.53 -9.61
C THR A 44 -15.11 9.73 -10.19
N ASN A 45 -15.15 9.89 -11.51
CA ASN A 45 -14.44 10.99 -12.21
C ASN A 45 -15.04 12.37 -11.89
N ASP A 46 -16.33 12.47 -11.63
CA ASP A 46 -16.95 13.74 -11.26
C ASP A 46 -16.59 14.14 -9.82
N ILE A 47 -16.47 13.15 -8.93
CA ILE A 47 -15.95 13.37 -7.57
C ILE A 47 -14.51 13.90 -7.66
N ILE A 48 -13.62 13.29 -8.45
CA ILE A 48 -12.22 13.74 -8.59
C ILE A 48 -12.18 15.18 -9.08
N LYS A 49 -12.93 15.52 -10.13
CA LYS A 49 -12.98 16.87 -10.70
C LYS A 49 -13.46 17.92 -9.69
N SER A 50 -14.32 17.54 -8.74
CA SER A 50 -14.83 18.47 -7.72
C SER A 50 -13.76 18.97 -6.74
N TYR A 51 -12.59 18.31 -6.66
CA TYR A 51 -11.47 18.75 -5.83
C TYR A 51 -10.51 19.74 -6.54
N GLY A 52 -10.71 19.97 -7.84
CA GLY A 52 -9.98 20.99 -8.61
C GLY A 52 -8.47 20.91 -8.45
N ASP A 53 -7.85 22.05 -8.16
CA ASP A 53 -6.38 22.19 -8.06
C ASP A 53 -5.76 21.42 -6.87
N LYS A 54 -6.54 20.79 -6.01
CA LYS A 54 -6.03 19.91 -4.94
C LYS A 54 -5.49 18.59 -5.50
N VAL A 55 -5.96 18.18 -6.70
CA VAL A 55 -5.45 17.02 -7.43
C VAL A 55 -4.40 17.50 -8.44
N SER A 56 -3.15 17.20 -8.17
CA SER A 56 -2.02 17.65 -9.01
C SER A 56 -2.01 16.97 -10.38
N VAL A 57 -2.35 15.68 -10.42
CA VAL A 57 -2.45 14.89 -11.65
C VAL A 57 -3.64 13.96 -11.58
N HIS A 58 -4.46 13.95 -12.62
CA HIS A 58 -5.55 12.99 -12.80
C HIS A 58 -5.49 12.38 -14.20
N ILE A 59 -5.43 11.06 -14.27
CA ILE A 59 -5.60 10.31 -15.52
C ILE A 59 -6.72 9.29 -15.34
N SER A 60 -7.51 9.07 -16.40
CA SER A 60 -8.59 8.09 -16.41
C SER A 60 -8.52 7.29 -17.72
N GLU A 61 -8.06 6.06 -17.59
CA GLU A 61 -7.90 5.12 -18.71
C GLU A 61 -7.92 3.67 -18.21
N PRO A 62 -8.28 2.69 -19.05
CA PRO A 62 -8.27 1.28 -18.65
C PRO A 62 -6.90 0.85 -18.10
N ASP A 63 -6.93 0.04 -17.03
CA ASP A 63 -5.76 -0.57 -16.43
C ASP A 63 -5.88 -2.10 -16.30
N LYS A 64 -4.78 -2.73 -15.91
CA LYS A 64 -4.69 -4.17 -15.64
C LYS A 64 -4.85 -4.51 -14.16
N GLY A 65 -5.39 -3.59 -13.36
CA GLY A 65 -5.57 -3.69 -11.91
C GLY A 65 -4.74 -2.68 -11.14
N ILE A 66 -4.92 -2.64 -9.81
CA ILE A 66 -4.38 -1.62 -8.91
C ILE A 66 -2.86 -1.37 -9.08
N TYR A 67 -2.08 -2.41 -9.31
CA TYR A 67 -0.62 -2.27 -9.46
C TYR A 67 -0.21 -1.64 -10.80
N ASP A 68 -1.02 -1.80 -11.86
CA ASP A 68 -0.82 -1.09 -13.11
C ASP A 68 -1.13 0.41 -12.93
N ALA A 69 -2.23 0.72 -12.25
CA ALA A 69 -2.56 2.10 -11.88
C ALA A 69 -1.46 2.72 -11.01
N TRP A 70 -0.95 2.00 -10.02
CA TRP A 70 0.15 2.50 -9.18
C TRP A 70 1.46 2.67 -9.95
N ASN A 71 1.81 1.77 -10.87
CA ASN A 71 2.98 1.95 -11.74
C ASN A 71 2.84 3.21 -12.61
N LYS A 72 1.65 3.48 -13.17
CA LYS A 72 1.37 4.73 -13.90
C LYS A 72 1.52 5.95 -12.98
N GLY A 73 0.99 5.87 -11.76
CA GLY A 73 1.12 6.94 -10.78
C GLY A 73 2.57 7.24 -10.40
N VAL A 74 3.40 6.21 -10.22
CA VAL A 74 4.85 6.37 -9.97
C VAL A 74 5.53 7.05 -11.15
N ALA A 75 5.19 6.69 -12.38
CA ALA A 75 5.77 7.32 -13.58
C ALA A 75 5.40 8.80 -13.70
N LEU A 76 4.26 9.22 -13.17
CA LEU A 76 3.78 10.60 -13.19
C LEU A 76 4.22 11.42 -11.96
N SER A 77 4.80 10.77 -10.96
CA SER A 77 5.16 11.41 -9.69
C SER A 77 6.47 12.19 -9.80
N ASN A 78 6.54 13.34 -9.10
CA ASN A 78 7.75 14.15 -8.95
C ASN A 78 8.41 13.99 -7.56
N GLY A 79 7.74 13.31 -6.64
CA GLY A 79 8.22 13.14 -5.26
C GLY A 79 9.35 12.11 -5.14
N ASP A 80 10.23 12.36 -4.19
CA ASP A 80 11.27 11.40 -3.79
C ASP A 80 10.69 10.20 -3.04
N TRP A 81 9.55 10.42 -2.38
CA TRP A 81 8.83 9.42 -1.61
C TRP A 81 7.41 9.22 -2.14
N ILE A 82 7.01 7.97 -2.30
CA ILE A 82 5.71 7.58 -2.83
C ILE A 82 4.86 6.99 -1.71
N MET A 83 3.64 7.50 -1.54
CA MET A 83 2.62 6.96 -0.65
C MET A 83 1.47 6.39 -1.48
N PHE A 84 1.12 5.12 -1.27
CA PHE A 84 -0.04 4.50 -1.93
C PHE A 84 -1.22 4.43 -0.97
N ILE A 85 -2.40 4.80 -1.45
CA ILE A 85 -3.66 4.74 -0.70
C ILE A 85 -4.73 4.15 -1.60
N GLY A 86 -5.56 3.27 -1.05
CA GLY A 86 -6.77 2.78 -1.73
C GLY A 86 -7.90 3.80 -1.68
N ALA A 87 -8.78 3.79 -2.68
CA ALA A 87 -9.91 4.72 -2.76
C ALA A 87 -10.98 4.51 -1.65
N ASP A 88 -10.84 3.48 -0.84
CA ASP A 88 -11.69 3.13 0.30
C ASP A 88 -10.98 3.24 1.66
N ASP A 89 -9.70 3.66 1.66
CA ASP A 89 -8.91 3.87 2.86
C ASP A 89 -9.01 5.32 3.35
N ILE A 90 -8.69 5.53 4.62
CA ILE A 90 -8.70 6.84 5.28
C ILE A 90 -7.31 7.14 5.82
N LEU A 91 -6.75 8.28 5.44
CA LEU A 91 -5.52 8.78 6.03
C LEU A 91 -5.84 9.44 7.38
N LEU A 92 -5.21 9.00 8.45
CA LEU A 92 -5.47 9.54 9.79
C LEU A 92 -4.90 10.96 9.94
N PRO A 93 -5.45 11.78 10.83
CA PRO A 93 -4.93 13.13 11.07
C PRO A 93 -3.44 13.14 11.38
N ASN A 94 -2.74 14.14 10.86
CA ASN A 94 -1.28 14.34 11.04
C ASN A 94 -0.39 13.26 10.39
N ALA A 95 -0.92 12.35 9.58
CA ALA A 95 -0.13 11.31 8.92
C ALA A 95 0.97 11.91 8.03
N VAL A 96 0.62 12.89 7.19
CA VAL A 96 1.56 13.58 6.29
C VAL A 96 2.62 14.33 7.09
N SER A 97 2.22 15.13 8.08
CA SER A 97 3.16 15.89 8.90
C SER A 97 4.09 14.98 9.72
N THR A 98 3.59 13.83 10.19
CA THR A 98 4.41 12.81 10.85
C THR A 98 5.52 12.32 9.92
N TYR A 99 5.19 11.98 8.67
CA TYR A 99 6.20 11.53 7.71
C TYR A 99 7.17 12.64 7.30
N LEU A 100 6.68 13.86 7.05
CA LEU A 100 7.56 15.01 6.72
C LEU A 100 8.55 15.31 7.85
N ASN A 101 8.09 15.27 9.09
CA ASN A 101 8.95 15.43 10.26
C ASN A 101 9.95 14.27 10.39
N THR A 102 9.53 13.03 10.15
CA THR A 102 10.42 11.87 10.16
C THR A 102 11.52 12.00 9.11
N ILE A 103 11.15 12.35 7.88
CA ILE A 103 12.08 12.57 6.77
C ILE A 103 13.09 13.69 7.14
N LYS A 104 12.60 14.82 7.65
CA LYS A 104 13.41 15.98 8.00
C LYS A 104 14.42 15.70 9.12
N ASN A 105 14.04 14.89 10.11
CA ASN A 105 14.82 14.65 11.32
C ASN A 105 15.68 13.38 11.25
N THR A 106 15.60 12.59 10.17
CA THR A 106 16.39 11.37 10.01
C THR A 106 17.65 11.64 9.18
N ALA A 107 18.80 11.39 9.75
CA ALA A 107 20.07 11.51 9.02
C ALA A 107 20.13 10.45 7.90
N ASN A 108 20.70 10.84 6.75
CA ASN A 108 20.86 9.95 5.59
C ASN A 108 19.56 9.26 5.12
N ILE A 109 18.44 9.96 5.22
CA ILE A 109 17.11 9.42 4.90
C ILE A 109 17.03 8.82 3.49
N ASP A 110 17.78 9.35 2.53
CA ASP A 110 17.82 8.85 1.15
C ASP A 110 18.43 7.44 1.03
N SER A 111 19.14 6.98 2.08
CA SER A 111 19.63 5.60 2.11
C SER A 111 18.56 4.57 2.50
N TYR A 112 17.40 5.00 2.98
CA TYR A 112 16.30 4.11 3.32
C TYR A 112 15.44 3.83 2.10
N ASP A 113 14.95 2.60 2.01
CA ASP A 113 14.04 2.13 0.95
C ASP A 113 12.58 2.38 1.31
N TYR A 114 12.26 2.32 2.61
CA TYR A 114 10.89 2.22 3.07
C TYR A 114 10.69 2.83 4.46
N ILE A 115 9.65 3.64 4.63
CA ILE A 115 9.23 4.16 5.94
C ILE A 115 7.81 3.65 6.17
N CYS A 116 7.60 2.88 7.22
CA CYS A 116 6.32 2.26 7.52
C CYS A 116 5.88 2.49 8.96
N ALA A 117 4.59 2.29 9.19
CA ALA A 117 3.92 2.52 10.46
C ALA A 117 2.79 1.51 10.66
N HIS A 118 1.96 1.74 11.66
CA HIS A 118 0.74 0.96 11.87
C HIS A 118 -0.43 1.51 11.07
N ASN A 119 -1.31 0.60 10.60
CA ASN A 119 -2.64 0.93 10.10
C ASN A 119 -3.70 0.32 11.01
N GLU A 120 -4.77 1.08 11.23
CA GLU A 120 -5.97 0.58 11.91
C GLU A 120 -6.76 -0.32 10.95
N TYR A 121 -7.09 -1.54 11.37
CA TYR A 121 -7.97 -2.44 10.65
C TYR A 121 -9.31 -2.49 11.37
N VAL A 122 -10.35 -1.99 10.73
CA VAL A 122 -11.67 -1.78 11.34
C VAL A 122 -12.75 -2.61 10.65
N ASN A 123 -13.84 -2.88 11.38
CA ASN A 123 -15.05 -3.45 10.80
C ASN A 123 -15.88 -2.36 10.06
N GLU A 124 -17.03 -2.72 9.54
CA GLU A 124 -17.89 -1.80 8.77
C GLU A 124 -18.44 -0.65 9.63
N GLU A 125 -18.62 -0.88 10.93
CA GLU A 125 -19.05 0.13 11.92
C GLU A 125 -17.90 1.02 12.41
N GLY A 126 -16.67 0.81 11.91
CA GLY A 126 -15.50 1.59 12.30
C GLY A 126 -14.84 1.16 13.62
N LYS A 127 -15.25 0.03 14.22
CA LYS A 127 -14.62 -0.51 15.43
C LYS A 127 -13.27 -1.12 15.11
N LEU A 128 -12.24 -0.72 15.86
CA LEU A 128 -10.89 -1.26 15.72
C LEU A 128 -10.86 -2.76 16.03
N LEU A 129 -10.39 -3.56 15.10
CA LEU A 129 -10.20 -4.99 15.23
C LEU A 129 -8.76 -5.35 15.58
N LYS A 130 -7.80 -4.73 14.92
CA LYS A 130 -6.37 -4.91 15.16
C LYS A 130 -5.55 -3.79 14.50
N LEU A 131 -4.29 -3.67 14.88
CA LEU A 131 -3.31 -2.92 14.13
C LEU A 131 -2.65 -3.84 13.10
N LEU A 132 -2.47 -3.32 11.88
CA LEU A 132 -1.68 -3.92 10.81
C LEU A 132 -0.33 -3.22 10.73
N GLY A 133 0.66 -3.93 10.24
CA GLY A 133 2.01 -3.39 10.07
C GLY A 133 2.86 -3.62 11.31
N GLU A 134 3.95 -4.33 11.08
CA GLU A 134 5.01 -4.57 12.03
C GLU A 134 6.33 -4.20 11.36
N GLU A 135 7.37 -4.07 12.16
CA GLU A 135 8.73 -3.87 11.65
C GLU A 135 9.09 -4.95 10.62
N PRO A 136 9.44 -4.58 9.35
CA PRO A 136 9.64 -5.51 8.25
C PRO A 136 11.00 -6.22 8.30
N LYS A 137 11.34 -6.81 9.45
CA LYS A 137 12.54 -7.63 9.60
C LYS A 137 12.53 -8.80 8.62
N TRP A 138 13.69 -9.12 8.04
CA TRP A 138 13.80 -10.23 7.11
C TRP A 138 13.25 -11.55 7.67
N SER A 139 13.45 -11.81 8.96
CA SER A 139 12.91 -13.01 9.63
C SER A 139 11.39 -13.13 9.56
N LYS A 140 10.67 -11.99 9.42
CA LYS A 140 9.22 -11.91 9.22
C LYS A 140 8.89 -11.85 7.72
N MET A 141 9.49 -10.90 6.99
CA MET A 141 9.20 -10.67 5.56
C MET A 141 9.42 -11.92 4.71
N ARG A 142 10.40 -12.75 5.01
CA ARG A 142 10.60 -14.01 4.28
C ARG A 142 9.44 -15.01 4.37
N LYS A 143 8.54 -14.83 5.34
CA LYS A 143 7.38 -15.70 5.61
C LYS A 143 6.07 -15.14 5.06
N GLY A 144 5.98 -13.84 4.92
CA GLY A 144 4.81 -13.08 4.47
C GLY A 144 5.00 -11.59 4.66
N MET A 145 4.09 -10.79 4.15
CA MET A 145 4.10 -9.34 4.34
C MET A 145 3.93 -9.02 5.83
N ALA A 146 4.91 -8.36 6.43
CA ALA A 146 4.88 -7.93 7.82
C ALA A 146 4.51 -6.44 7.95
N ALA A 147 5.02 -5.60 7.05
CA ALA A 147 4.73 -4.17 7.06
C ALA A 147 3.30 -3.88 6.57
N ALA A 148 2.74 -2.77 6.99
CA ALA A 148 1.59 -2.17 6.30
C ALA A 148 2.08 -1.53 5.00
N HIS A 149 1.43 -1.80 3.87
CA HIS A 149 1.76 -1.17 2.59
C HIS A 149 1.02 0.16 2.41
N VAL A 150 -0.28 0.15 2.66
CA VAL A 150 -1.13 1.34 2.54
C VAL A 150 -0.59 2.46 3.43
N ALA A 151 -0.49 3.66 2.86
CA ALA A 151 0.03 4.87 3.48
C ALA A 151 1.47 4.79 4.03
N SER A 152 2.24 3.76 3.68
CA SER A 152 3.68 3.74 3.92
C SER A 152 4.43 4.48 2.81
N LEU A 153 5.62 4.99 3.11
CA LEU A 153 6.45 5.70 2.15
C LEU A 153 7.47 4.75 1.50
N HIS A 154 7.52 4.80 0.20
CA HIS A 154 8.44 4.05 -0.65
C HIS A 154 9.42 5.03 -1.28
N ASN A 155 10.72 4.85 -1.08
CA ASN A 155 11.72 5.66 -1.77
C ASN A 155 11.66 5.36 -3.28
N LYS A 156 11.35 6.38 -4.07
CA LYS A 156 11.14 6.24 -5.51
C LYS A 156 12.39 5.71 -6.20
N HIS A 157 13.54 6.32 -5.92
CA HIS A 157 14.81 5.93 -6.52
C HIS A 157 15.22 4.52 -6.12
N ASN A 158 15.25 4.23 -4.81
CA ASN A 158 15.78 2.96 -4.29
C ASN A 158 14.91 1.75 -4.62
N LEU A 159 13.61 1.94 -4.82
CA LEU A 159 12.68 0.88 -5.18
C LEU A 159 12.33 0.91 -6.66
N PHE A 160 11.61 1.94 -7.12
CA PHE A 160 11.01 1.89 -8.46
C PHE A 160 12.01 2.12 -9.59
N GLU A 161 12.99 3.00 -9.40
CA GLU A 161 14.00 3.27 -10.43
C GLU A 161 15.13 2.24 -10.42
N THR A 162 15.50 1.71 -9.24
CA THR A 162 16.62 0.77 -9.12
C THR A 162 16.21 -0.67 -9.32
N ILE A 163 15.07 -1.12 -8.75
CA ILE A 163 14.65 -2.54 -8.79
C ILE A 163 13.38 -2.77 -9.61
N GLY A 164 12.82 -1.70 -10.21
CA GLY A 164 11.66 -1.73 -11.11
C GLY A 164 10.31 -1.69 -10.38
N GLY A 165 9.26 -1.36 -11.13
CA GLY A 165 7.90 -1.22 -10.63
C GLY A 165 7.25 -2.52 -10.14
N TYR A 166 5.98 -2.45 -9.79
CA TYR A 166 5.19 -3.62 -9.41
C TYR A 166 5.10 -4.64 -10.54
N ASN A 167 5.25 -5.90 -10.21
CA ASN A 167 5.12 -7.03 -11.15
C ASN A 167 3.63 -7.35 -11.37
N LEU A 168 3.13 -7.06 -12.57
CA LEU A 168 1.72 -7.22 -12.93
C LEU A 168 1.27 -8.70 -13.05
N ASN A 169 2.16 -9.65 -12.93
CA ASN A 169 1.80 -11.06 -12.81
C ASN A 169 1.17 -11.39 -11.43
N PHE A 170 1.36 -10.52 -10.45
CA PHE A 170 0.72 -10.59 -9.13
C PHE A 170 -0.34 -9.49 -9.02
N ARG A 171 -1.59 -9.90 -8.79
CA ARG A 171 -2.73 -8.97 -8.77
C ARG A 171 -3.11 -8.49 -7.37
N ILE A 172 -2.61 -9.18 -6.33
CA ILE A 172 -3.00 -8.95 -4.94
C ILE A 172 -1.81 -8.68 -4.03
N CYS A 173 -0.65 -9.29 -4.30
CA CYS A 173 0.51 -9.27 -3.42
C CYS A 173 1.79 -8.73 -4.12
N ALA A 174 1.66 -7.90 -5.18
CA ALA A 174 2.84 -7.32 -5.83
C ALA A 174 3.61 -6.33 -4.95
N ASP A 175 2.95 -5.74 -3.95
CA ASP A 175 3.55 -4.96 -2.87
C ASP A 175 4.54 -5.80 -2.04
N TYR A 176 4.12 -6.99 -1.64
CA TYR A 176 4.98 -7.95 -0.95
C TYR A 176 6.14 -8.38 -1.85
N GLU A 177 5.86 -8.66 -3.12
CA GLU A 177 6.88 -9.06 -4.09
C GLU A 177 7.95 -7.99 -4.28
N LEU A 178 7.55 -6.71 -4.43
CA LEU A 178 8.46 -5.57 -4.59
C LEU A 178 9.46 -5.47 -3.43
N LEU A 179 8.96 -5.46 -2.19
CA LEU A 179 9.82 -5.35 -1.01
C LEU A 179 10.69 -6.59 -0.80
N LEU A 180 10.18 -7.77 -1.19
CA LEU A 180 10.92 -9.02 -1.04
C LEU A 180 12.13 -9.12 -1.98
N ARG A 181 12.18 -8.36 -3.09
CA ARG A 181 13.36 -8.26 -3.98
C ARG A 181 14.61 -7.80 -3.23
N LYS A 182 14.47 -6.93 -2.23
CA LYS A 182 15.58 -6.41 -1.40
C LYS A 182 16.07 -7.43 -0.36
N LYS A 183 15.26 -8.43 -0.02
CA LYS A 183 15.58 -9.47 0.98
C LYS A 183 16.06 -8.85 2.31
N GLN A 184 17.20 -9.33 2.85
CA GLN A 184 17.82 -8.81 4.06
C GLN A 184 18.45 -7.42 3.89
N ASN A 185 18.56 -6.92 2.66
CA ASN A 185 19.12 -5.60 2.35
C ASN A 185 18.05 -4.49 2.35
N LEU A 186 16.77 -4.82 2.61
CA LEU A 186 15.73 -3.80 2.75
C LEU A 186 16.06 -2.89 3.93
N LYS A 187 16.35 -1.63 3.62
CA LYS A 187 16.59 -0.59 4.62
C LYS A 187 15.28 0.11 4.92
N TYR A 188 14.80 -0.01 6.13
CA TYR A 188 13.51 0.55 6.52
C TYR A 188 13.62 1.38 7.80
N LEU A 189 12.68 2.29 7.96
CA LEU A 189 12.40 2.99 9.20
C LEU A 189 10.96 2.65 9.62
N PHE A 190 10.80 2.13 10.82
CA PHE A 190 9.50 1.85 11.40
C PHE A 190 9.17 2.90 12.46
N ILE A 191 8.02 3.55 12.33
CA ILE A 191 7.54 4.54 13.30
C ILE A 191 6.31 3.98 14.03
N ASP A 192 6.30 4.09 15.35
CA ASP A 192 5.20 3.61 16.19
C ASP A 192 4.03 4.62 16.22
N ASN A 193 3.47 4.88 15.03
CA ASN A 193 2.34 5.75 14.82
C ASN A 193 1.24 5.02 14.04
N ARG A 194 0.01 5.45 14.22
CA ARG A 194 -1.11 5.03 13.36
C ARG A 194 -1.29 6.04 12.25
N ILE A 195 -1.26 5.59 11.01
CA ILE A 195 -1.20 6.46 9.83
C ILE A 195 -2.46 6.37 8.98
N ALA A 196 -3.01 5.19 8.81
CA ALA A 196 -4.19 4.99 7.99
C ALA A 196 -5.21 4.07 8.67
N ARG A 197 -6.44 4.12 8.17
CA ARG A 197 -7.53 3.21 8.56
C ARG A 197 -8.02 2.47 7.34
N MET A 198 -8.09 1.15 7.44
CA MET A 198 -8.53 0.23 6.41
C MET A 198 -9.73 -0.58 6.89
N LYS A 199 -10.70 -0.81 6.01
CA LYS A 199 -11.84 -1.68 6.32
C LYS A 199 -11.54 -3.14 6.03
N ILE A 200 -12.20 -4.03 6.81
CA ILE A 200 -12.17 -5.48 6.57
C ILE A 200 -12.83 -5.83 5.24
N GLY A 201 -12.28 -6.81 4.51
CA GLY A 201 -12.93 -7.36 3.32
C GLY A 201 -12.21 -7.14 1.99
N GLY A 202 -11.04 -6.50 2.01
CA GLY A 202 -10.22 -6.29 0.81
C GLY A 202 -9.73 -7.61 0.17
N MET A 203 -9.28 -7.54 -1.08
CA MET A 203 -8.76 -8.68 -1.87
C MET A 203 -7.60 -9.41 -1.20
N SER A 204 -6.81 -8.73 -0.37
CA SER A 204 -5.69 -9.28 0.38
C SER A 204 -6.11 -10.39 1.37
N PHE A 205 -7.39 -10.42 1.77
CA PHE A 205 -7.94 -11.48 2.61
C PHE A 205 -8.69 -12.53 1.78
N SER A 206 -7.95 -13.28 0.96
CA SER A 206 -8.51 -14.29 0.04
C SER A 206 -7.59 -15.49 -0.15
N THR A 207 -8.17 -16.60 -0.65
CA THR A 207 -7.37 -17.78 -1.05
C THR A 207 -6.40 -17.45 -2.19
N LYS A 208 -6.75 -16.50 -3.07
CA LYS A 208 -5.88 -16.04 -4.16
C LYS A 208 -4.64 -15.33 -3.61
N ALA A 209 -4.79 -14.50 -2.59
CA ALA A 209 -3.66 -13.86 -1.91
C ALA A 209 -2.70 -14.88 -1.29
N ILE A 210 -3.22 -15.96 -0.67
CA ILE A 210 -2.41 -17.04 -0.12
C ILE A 210 -1.61 -17.76 -1.22
N VAL A 211 -2.22 -18.01 -2.37
CA VAL A 211 -1.54 -18.61 -3.53
C VAL A 211 -0.46 -17.68 -4.08
N GLU A 212 -0.76 -16.40 -4.25
CA GLU A 212 0.25 -15.42 -4.72
C GLU A 212 1.42 -15.31 -3.73
N ALA A 213 1.16 -15.21 -2.43
CA ALA A 213 2.21 -15.15 -1.42
C ALA A 213 3.10 -16.40 -1.42
N TYR A 214 2.52 -17.60 -1.63
CA TYR A 214 3.28 -18.84 -1.81
C TYR A 214 4.18 -18.77 -3.05
N ASN A 215 3.64 -18.35 -4.20
CA ASN A 215 4.39 -18.24 -5.45
C ASN A 215 5.51 -17.20 -5.36
N ILE A 216 5.27 -16.06 -4.70
CA ILE A 216 6.27 -15.03 -4.44
C ILE A 216 7.42 -15.58 -3.60
N ARG A 217 7.11 -16.27 -2.49
CA ARG A 217 8.15 -16.91 -1.66
C ARG A 217 8.97 -17.93 -2.45
N LYS A 218 8.34 -18.70 -3.35
CA LYS A 218 8.99 -19.64 -4.25
C LYS A 218 9.89 -18.93 -5.27
N LEU A 219 9.38 -17.89 -5.93
CA LEU A 219 10.10 -17.08 -6.91
C LEU A 219 11.39 -16.50 -6.31
N HIS A 220 11.30 -15.90 -5.13
CA HIS A 220 12.43 -15.25 -4.45
C HIS A 220 13.27 -16.21 -3.61
N ARG A 221 12.89 -17.51 -3.54
CA ARG A 221 13.55 -18.52 -2.68
C ARG A 221 13.71 -18.00 -1.23
N SER A 222 12.67 -17.32 -0.72
CA SER A 222 12.72 -16.70 0.60
C SER A 222 12.66 -17.74 1.73
N LEU A 223 12.08 -18.90 1.47
CA LEU A 223 12.02 -20.05 2.36
C LEU A 223 12.51 -21.32 1.67
N PRO A 224 13.15 -22.26 2.41
CA PRO A 224 13.46 -23.61 1.89
C PRO A 224 12.19 -24.33 1.44
N PHE A 225 12.38 -25.29 0.51
CA PHE A 225 11.36 -26.27 0.15
C PHE A 225 10.89 -27.02 1.41
N GLY A 226 9.62 -27.40 1.46
CA GLY A 226 9.00 -28.02 2.64
C GLY A 226 8.52 -26.97 3.66
N ILE A 227 9.32 -25.96 3.97
CA ILE A 227 8.91 -24.87 4.87
C ILE A 227 7.90 -23.96 4.16
N ASN A 228 8.11 -23.63 2.89
CA ASN A 228 7.15 -22.81 2.13
C ASN A 228 5.80 -23.52 1.99
N GLU A 229 5.80 -24.83 1.72
CA GLU A 229 4.61 -25.68 1.65
C GLU A 229 3.87 -25.72 2.99
N PHE A 230 4.60 -25.84 4.09
CA PHE A 230 4.02 -25.78 5.45
C PHE A 230 3.30 -24.46 5.68
N TYR A 231 3.92 -23.31 5.38
CA TYR A 231 3.28 -22.00 5.51
C TYR A 231 2.04 -21.87 4.63
N PHE A 232 2.09 -22.38 3.40
CA PHE A 232 0.94 -22.38 2.49
C PHE A 232 -0.25 -23.16 3.06
N LEU A 233 -0.02 -24.38 3.55
CA LEU A 233 -1.07 -25.22 4.16
C LEU A 233 -1.62 -24.58 5.45
N ARG A 234 -0.75 -24.06 6.30
CA ARG A 234 -1.12 -23.32 7.52
C ARG A 234 -2.05 -22.15 7.20
N ASP A 235 -1.69 -21.31 6.21
CA ASP A 235 -2.44 -20.12 5.87
C ASP A 235 -3.81 -20.49 5.26
N ARG A 236 -3.86 -21.54 4.43
CA ARG A 236 -5.12 -22.07 3.90
C ARG A 236 -6.03 -22.61 5.02
N PHE A 237 -5.47 -23.35 5.96
CA PHE A 237 -6.22 -23.87 7.09
C PHE A 237 -6.75 -22.75 8.00
N ALA A 238 -5.91 -21.77 8.32
CA ALA A 238 -6.33 -20.60 9.10
C ALA A 238 -7.47 -19.81 8.42
N TYR A 239 -7.39 -19.63 7.08
CA TYR A 239 -8.43 -18.99 6.31
C TYR A 239 -9.75 -19.80 6.31
N MET A 240 -9.67 -21.12 6.21
CA MET A 240 -10.84 -22.01 6.29
C MET A 240 -11.53 -21.89 7.66
N LEU A 241 -10.77 -21.96 8.76
CA LEU A 241 -11.31 -21.80 10.13
C LEU A 241 -11.97 -20.42 10.32
N PHE A 242 -11.35 -19.37 9.77
CA PHE A 242 -11.95 -18.03 9.84
C PHE A 242 -13.29 -17.96 9.11
N LYS A 243 -13.41 -18.57 7.93
CA LYS A 243 -14.68 -18.62 7.18
C LYS A 243 -15.77 -19.40 7.92
N MET A 244 -15.41 -20.48 8.62
CA MET A 244 -16.36 -21.28 9.39
C MET A 244 -16.92 -20.51 10.61
N ARG A 245 -16.13 -19.61 11.21
CA ARG A 245 -16.56 -18.78 12.36
C ARG A 245 -17.45 -17.59 11.97
N LYS A 246 -17.50 -17.22 10.69
CA LYS A 246 -18.35 -16.14 10.18
C LYS A 246 -19.71 -16.61 9.63
N LYS A 247 -19.95 -17.92 9.59
CA LYS A 247 -21.27 -18.54 9.36
C LYS A 247 -21.95 -18.80 10.70
#